data_eb5e874c256dfd297027dc4bba1f5ebe
#
_entry.id   eb5e874c256dfd297027dc4bba1f5ebe
#
_cell.length_a   1.000
_cell.length_b   1.000
_cell.length_c   1.000
_cell.angle_alpha   90.00
_cell.angle_beta   90.00
_cell.angle_gamma   90.00
#
_symmetry.space_group_name_H-M   'P 1'
#
loop_
_entity.id
_entity.type
_entity.pdbx_description
1 polymer ?
#
loop_
_entity_poly.entity_id
_entity_poly.type
_entity_poly.pdbx_seq_one_letter_code
_entity_poly.pdbx_strand_id
1 'polypeptide(L)'
;TKAGFSLYNDTKYIIKYCKDSVIRAKNAMQEGDNLIRIGTSPMTPAQILVELWPKIHKLCPEIKFQLIPFENTPENAREILKNLGQSIDIIAGIFDDTMLNVRNCAGFELSRQPLCCAVSIHHRLASQNRLTVQDLYGENLMLMHRNWSRYVDELRDDIWQNHSEIHIIDFDFYSVDIFNRCENSNDVLMAVQAWEHVHPLLNVIPVEWDHSIPYGLLHSPTPSETVTRFLSAIQAVLHQEAKPGYNP
;
A
#
# COMPACT_ATOMS: atom_id res chain seq x y z
N THR A 1 -21.46 30.94 0.87
CA THR A 1 -22.70 30.18 1.14
C THR A 1 -22.42 28.71 1.10
N LYS A 2 -23.21 27.87 1.78
CA LYS A 2 -23.10 26.42 1.72
C LYS A 2 -23.20 25.88 0.28
N ALA A 3 -24.11 26.44 -0.51
CA ALA A 3 -24.28 26.09 -1.93
C ALA A 3 -23.05 26.47 -2.77
N GLY A 4 -22.46 27.65 -2.53
CA GLY A 4 -21.24 28.07 -3.23
C GLY A 4 -20.04 27.18 -2.89
N PHE A 5 -19.93 26.70 -1.65
CA PHE A 5 -18.87 25.80 -1.23
C PHE A 5 -19.04 24.41 -1.85
N SER A 6 -20.29 23.90 -1.90
CA SER A 6 -20.59 22.65 -2.61
C SER A 6 -20.21 22.74 -4.10
N LEU A 7 -20.66 23.78 -4.80
CA LEU A 7 -20.33 24.00 -6.20
C LEU A 7 -18.82 24.16 -6.45
N TYR A 8 -18.11 24.82 -5.53
CA TYR A 8 -16.65 24.97 -5.61
C TYR A 8 -15.93 23.60 -5.55
N ASN A 9 -16.35 22.72 -4.64
CA ASN A 9 -15.77 21.38 -4.52
C ASN A 9 -16.06 20.53 -5.76
N ASP A 10 -17.33 20.56 -6.24
CA ASP A 10 -17.70 19.84 -7.47
C ASP A 10 -16.91 20.35 -8.69
N THR A 11 -16.72 21.68 -8.79
CA THR A 11 -15.96 22.30 -9.86
C THR A 11 -14.48 21.90 -9.82
N LYS A 12 -13.87 21.83 -8.65
CA LYS A 12 -12.49 21.31 -8.51
C LYS A 12 -12.37 19.88 -9.01
N TYR A 13 -13.36 19.03 -8.64
CA TYR A 13 -13.40 17.65 -9.12
C TYR A 13 -13.53 17.57 -10.63
N ILE A 14 -14.45 18.33 -11.23
CA ILE A 14 -14.66 18.36 -12.70
C ILE A 14 -13.40 18.82 -13.43
N ILE A 15 -12.74 19.88 -12.96
CA ILE A 15 -11.49 20.37 -13.57
C ILE A 15 -10.39 19.31 -13.49
N LYS A 16 -10.24 18.66 -12.35
CA LYS A 16 -9.29 17.57 -12.18
C LYS A 16 -9.61 16.41 -13.12
N TYR A 17 -10.86 15.96 -13.17
CA TYR A 17 -11.30 14.87 -14.05
C TYR A 17 -11.06 15.19 -15.53
N CYS A 18 -11.32 16.43 -15.98
CA CYS A 18 -11.03 16.87 -17.35
C CYS A 18 -9.52 16.81 -17.65
N LYS A 19 -8.66 17.28 -16.74
CA LYS A 19 -7.21 17.20 -16.90
C LYS A 19 -6.74 15.75 -17.01
N ASP A 20 -7.22 14.89 -16.13
CA ASP A 20 -6.87 13.47 -16.08
C ASP A 20 -7.38 12.76 -17.36
N SER A 21 -8.56 13.13 -17.89
CA SER A 21 -9.08 12.62 -19.15
C SER A 21 -8.18 12.96 -20.36
N VAL A 22 -7.65 14.19 -20.41
CA VAL A 22 -6.68 14.59 -21.44
C VAL A 22 -5.37 13.79 -21.31
N ILE A 23 -4.90 13.56 -20.08
CA ILE A 23 -3.71 12.75 -19.84
C ILE A 23 -3.96 11.31 -20.30
N ARG A 24 -5.11 10.71 -19.93
CA ARG A 24 -5.49 9.36 -20.39
C ARG A 24 -5.51 9.26 -21.93
N ALA A 25 -6.12 10.22 -22.59
CA ALA A 25 -6.16 10.25 -24.05
C ALA A 25 -4.75 10.35 -24.68
N LYS A 26 -3.88 11.19 -24.13
CA LYS A 26 -2.47 11.29 -24.58
C LYS A 26 -1.71 9.99 -24.35
N ASN A 27 -1.90 9.36 -23.19
CA ASN A 27 -1.26 8.10 -22.86
C ASN A 27 -1.71 6.96 -23.77
N ALA A 28 -3.01 6.91 -24.12
CA ALA A 28 -3.54 5.93 -25.08
C ALA A 28 -2.95 6.10 -26.49
N MET A 29 -2.52 7.30 -26.86
CA MET A 29 -1.81 7.53 -28.14
C MET A 29 -0.34 7.05 -28.10
N GLN A 30 0.24 6.87 -26.91
CA GLN A 30 1.62 6.42 -26.68
C GLN A 30 1.72 4.93 -26.37
N GLU A 31 0.65 4.15 -26.64
CA GLU A 31 0.64 2.68 -26.53
C GLU A 31 1.61 2.06 -27.56
N GLY A 32 2.87 2.09 -27.25
CA GLY A 32 3.98 1.57 -28.06
C GLY A 32 5.35 1.82 -27.42
N ASP A 33 5.42 2.67 -26.40
CA ASP A 33 6.69 3.17 -25.87
C ASP A 33 7.30 2.30 -24.73
N ASN A 34 6.81 1.07 -24.50
CA ASN A 34 7.30 0.21 -23.41
C ASN A 34 7.35 0.95 -22.05
N LEU A 35 6.47 1.91 -21.81
CA LEU A 35 6.41 2.73 -20.62
C LEU A 35 5.46 2.12 -19.60
N ILE A 36 5.92 1.96 -18.35
CA ILE A 36 5.09 1.58 -17.21
C ILE A 36 4.98 2.77 -16.25
N ARG A 37 3.75 3.17 -15.99
CA ARG A 37 3.42 4.27 -15.06
C ARG A 37 3.13 3.69 -13.69
N ILE A 38 4.01 3.99 -12.74
CA ILE A 38 3.92 3.48 -11.37
C ILE A 38 3.36 4.57 -10.48
N GLY A 39 2.17 4.32 -9.92
CA GLY A 39 1.58 5.20 -8.93
C GLY A 39 2.33 5.13 -7.60
N THR A 40 2.60 6.29 -7.00
CA THR A 40 3.27 6.37 -5.71
C THR A 40 2.65 7.41 -4.79
N SER A 41 2.57 7.06 -3.52
CA SER A 41 2.16 7.92 -2.41
C SER A 41 2.89 7.46 -1.14
N PRO A 42 2.82 8.19 -0.01
CA PRO A 42 3.39 7.72 1.25
C PRO A 42 2.92 6.30 1.66
N MET A 43 1.65 5.97 1.40
CA MET A 43 1.09 4.63 1.74
C MET A 43 1.37 3.57 0.68
N THR A 44 1.84 3.94 -0.49
CA THR A 44 2.15 3.06 -1.62
C THR A 44 3.53 3.39 -2.18
N PRO A 45 4.59 3.23 -1.37
CA PRO A 45 5.95 3.56 -1.79
C PRO A 45 6.39 2.62 -2.93
N ALA A 46 7.01 3.19 -3.96
CA ALA A 46 7.54 2.44 -5.10
C ALA A 46 8.94 1.83 -4.81
N GLN A 47 9.43 1.90 -3.58
CA GLN A 47 10.79 1.53 -3.20
C GLN A 47 11.15 0.10 -3.65
N ILE A 48 10.28 -0.87 -3.42
CA ILE A 48 10.51 -2.26 -3.83
C ILE A 48 10.76 -2.40 -5.34
N LEU A 49 10.07 -1.61 -6.16
CA LEU A 49 10.28 -1.62 -7.62
C LEU A 49 11.60 -0.98 -8.01
N VAL A 50 12.00 0.07 -7.30
CA VAL A 50 13.31 0.72 -7.52
C VAL A 50 14.44 -0.25 -7.20
N GLU A 51 14.32 -1.03 -6.15
CA GLU A 51 15.32 -2.06 -5.75
C GLU A 51 15.39 -3.23 -6.74
N LEU A 52 14.26 -3.69 -7.25
CA LEU A 52 14.19 -4.75 -8.25
C LEU A 52 14.60 -4.28 -9.66
N TRP A 53 14.55 -2.96 -9.91
CA TRP A 53 14.75 -2.40 -11.24
C TRP A 53 16.04 -2.83 -11.95
N PRO A 54 17.23 -2.83 -11.33
CA PRO A 54 18.45 -3.23 -12.01
C PRO A 54 18.41 -4.68 -12.53
N LYS A 55 17.67 -5.56 -11.84
CA LYS A 55 17.49 -6.97 -12.23
C LYS A 55 16.45 -7.10 -13.34
N ILE A 56 15.34 -6.39 -13.23
CA ILE A 56 14.29 -6.35 -14.24
C ILE A 56 14.83 -5.78 -15.55
N HIS A 57 15.60 -4.70 -15.50
CA HIS A 57 16.19 -4.06 -16.67
C HIS A 57 17.13 -4.97 -17.46
N LYS A 58 17.80 -5.94 -16.80
CA LYS A 58 18.59 -6.95 -17.50
C LYS A 58 17.74 -7.90 -18.34
N LEU A 59 16.50 -8.15 -17.95
CA LEU A 59 15.57 -9.05 -18.64
C LEU A 59 14.73 -8.31 -19.69
N CYS A 60 14.40 -7.07 -19.43
CA CYS A 60 13.54 -6.22 -20.29
C CYS A 60 14.14 -4.81 -20.41
N PRO A 61 15.27 -4.65 -21.15
CA PRO A 61 15.98 -3.37 -21.23
C PRO A 61 15.19 -2.27 -21.95
N GLU A 62 14.19 -2.64 -22.75
CA GLU A 62 13.32 -1.70 -23.46
C GLU A 62 12.23 -1.08 -22.59
N ILE A 63 11.89 -1.68 -21.43
CA ILE A 63 10.88 -1.16 -20.53
C ILE A 63 11.41 0.09 -19.80
N LYS A 64 10.59 1.13 -19.78
CA LYS A 64 10.86 2.39 -19.07
C LYS A 64 9.86 2.57 -17.94
N PHE A 65 10.25 3.28 -16.88
CA PHE A 65 9.37 3.64 -15.77
C PHE A 65 9.12 5.13 -15.71
N GLN A 66 7.90 5.46 -15.33
CA GLN A 66 7.52 6.80 -14.90
C GLN A 66 6.81 6.70 -13.54
N LEU A 67 7.32 7.43 -12.54
CA LEU A 67 6.64 7.56 -11.26
C LEU A 67 5.56 8.63 -11.37
N ILE A 68 4.34 8.28 -10.99
CA ILE A 68 3.18 9.17 -10.97
C ILE A 68 2.77 9.39 -9.52
N PRO A 69 3.14 10.51 -8.90
CA PRO A 69 2.70 10.82 -7.55
C PRO A 69 1.21 11.11 -7.51
N PHE A 70 0.54 10.64 -6.47
CA PHE A 70 -0.87 10.93 -6.24
C PHE A 70 -1.15 11.22 -4.76
N GLU A 71 -2.17 12.01 -4.50
CA GLU A 71 -2.65 12.27 -3.16
C GLU A 71 -3.45 11.07 -2.64
N ASN A 72 -3.05 10.53 -1.49
CA ASN A 72 -3.67 9.35 -0.89
C ASN A 72 -4.91 9.74 -0.07
N THR A 73 -5.99 10.08 -0.75
CA THR A 73 -7.32 10.25 -0.16
C THR A 73 -8.20 9.03 -0.49
N PRO A 74 -9.27 8.74 0.29
CA PRO A 74 -10.18 7.63 0.01
C PRO A 74 -10.75 7.67 -1.41
N GLU A 75 -11.11 8.86 -1.91
CA GLU A 75 -11.68 9.08 -3.23
C GLU A 75 -10.66 8.80 -4.33
N ASN A 76 -9.46 9.40 -4.23
CA ASN A 76 -8.39 9.20 -5.20
C ASN A 76 -7.92 7.74 -5.25
N ALA A 77 -7.71 7.11 -4.09
CA ALA A 77 -7.29 5.71 -4.02
C ALA A 77 -8.32 4.79 -4.70
N ARG A 78 -9.62 5.03 -4.44
CA ARG A 78 -10.71 4.26 -5.06
C ARG A 78 -10.75 4.47 -6.57
N GLU A 79 -10.65 5.72 -7.04
CA GLU A 79 -10.67 6.06 -8.46
C GLU A 79 -9.48 5.46 -9.21
N ILE A 80 -8.26 5.63 -8.67
CA ILE A 80 -7.03 5.14 -9.29
C ILE A 80 -7.06 3.62 -9.39
N LEU A 81 -7.38 2.91 -8.30
CA LEU A 81 -7.39 1.45 -8.29
C LEU A 81 -8.44 0.86 -9.21
N LYS A 82 -9.61 1.50 -9.35
CA LYS A 82 -10.66 1.09 -10.29
C LYS A 82 -10.25 1.31 -11.76
N ASN A 83 -9.32 2.22 -12.03
CA ASN A 83 -8.92 2.66 -13.37
C ASN A 83 -7.44 2.34 -13.68
N LEU A 84 -6.86 1.32 -13.04
CA LEU A 84 -5.51 0.88 -13.37
C LEU A 84 -5.40 0.46 -14.85
N GLY A 85 -4.30 0.86 -15.48
CA GLY A 85 -4.08 0.73 -16.92
C GLY A 85 -4.43 1.99 -17.73
N GLN A 86 -5.03 3.02 -17.14
CA GLN A 86 -5.37 4.28 -17.84
C GLN A 86 -4.29 5.36 -17.61
N SER A 87 -4.18 5.91 -16.42
CA SER A 87 -3.17 6.93 -16.05
C SER A 87 -2.04 6.38 -15.19
N ILE A 88 -2.30 5.32 -14.45
CA ILE A 88 -1.37 4.55 -13.65
C ILE A 88 -1.56 3.09 -14.02
N ASP A 89 -0.47 2.36 -14.25
CA ASP A 89 -0.52 0.96 -14.63
C ASP A 89 -0.37 0.04 -13.42
N ILE A 90 0.48 0.42 -12.47
CA ILE A 90 0.86 -0.40 -11.31
C ILE A 90 0.93 0.46 -10.06
N ILE A 91 0.52 -0.12 -8.93
CA ILE A 91 0.74 0.42 -7.58
C ILE A 91 1.28 -0.70 -6.70
N ALA A 92 2.32 -0.43 -5.91
CA ALA A 92 2.79 -1.34 -4.88
C ALA A 92 1.98 -1.13 -3.59
N GLY A 93 1.55 -2.22 -2.94
CA GLY A 93 0.80 -2.13 -1.69
C GLY A 93 0.34 -3.47 -1.14
N ILE A 94 -0.31 -3.41 0.01
CA ILE A 94 -0.98 -4.55 0.63
C ILE A 94 -2.34 -4.79 -0.03
N PHE A 95 -2.77 -6.05 -0.07
CA PHE A 95 -4.07 -6.41 -0.65
C PHE A 95 -4.60 -7.74 -0.10
N ASP A 96 -5.86 -8.01 -0.34
CA ASP A 96 -6.50 -9.33 -0.26
C ASP A 96 -7.57 -9.46 -1.35
N ASP A 97 -8.15 -10.66 -1.47
CA ASP A 97 -9.12 -10.96 -2.52
C ASP A 97 -10.37 -10.05 -2.43
N THR A 98 -10.81 -9.71 -1.21
CA THR A 98 -11.95 -8.80 -1.01
C THR A 98 -11.63 -7.40 -1.52
N MET A 99 -10.45 -6.88 -1.16
CA MET A 99 -9.98 -5.58 -1.61
C MET A 99 -9.83 -5.53 -3.14
N LEU A 100 -9.29 -6.58 -3.76
CA LEU A 100 -9.12 -6.67 -5.21
C LEU A 100 -10.47 -6.67 -5.93
N ASN A 101 -11.43 -7.49 -5.45
CA ASN A 101 -12.76 -7.59 -6.04
C ASN A 101 -13.53 -6.27 -5.96
N VAL A 102 -13.57 -5.62 -4.78
CA VAL A 102 -14.28 -4.34 -4.58
C VAL A 102 -13.70 -3.23 -5.46
N ARG A 103 -12.39 -3.26 -5.71
CA ARG A 103 -11.66 -2.26 -6.49
C ARG A 103 -11.54 -2.59 -7.97
N ASN A 104 -12.03 -3.76 -8.39
CA ASN A 104 -11.91 -4.27 -9.76
C ASN A 104 -10.46 -4.20 -10.30
N CYS A 105 -9.52 -4.69 -9.49
CA CYS A 105 -8.11 -4.79 -9.85
C CYS A 105 -7.59 -6.20 -9.57
N ALA A 106 -6.42 -6.53 -10.13
CA ALA A 106 -5.70 -7.77 -9.87
C ALA A 106 -4.46 -7.50 -9.01
N GLY A 107 -4.01 -8.50 -8.27
CA GLY A 107 -2.82 -8.45 -7.43
C GLY A 107 -1.78 -9.47 -7.87
N PHE A 108 -0.53 -9.03 -7.93
CA PHE A 108 0.64 -9.88 -8.11
C PHE A 108 1.44 -9.89 -6.82
N GLU A 109 1.38 -10.99 -6.05
CA GLU A 109 2.05 -11.10 -4.75
C GLU A 109 3.57 -11.17 -4.93
N LEU A 110 4.29 -10.26 -4.25
CA LEU A 110 5.74 -10.26 -4.18
C LEU A 110 6.24 -10.93 -2.90
N SER A 111 5.55 -10.70 -1.81
CA SER A 111 5.90 -11.24 -0.49
C SER A 111 4.70 -11.19 0.46
N ARG A 112 4.84 -11.87 1.60
CA ARG A 112 3.94 -11.67 2.74
C ARG A 112 4.64 -10.78 3.75
N GLN A 113 3.97 -9.68 4.10
CA GLN A 113 4.45 -8.75 5.12
C GLN A 113 3.85 -9.14 6.48
N PRO A 114 4.66 -9.32 7.53
CA PRO A 114 4.14 -9.47 8.87
C PRO A 114 3.36 -8.21 9.26
N LEU A 115 2.26 -8.36 9.97
CA LEU A 115 1.61 -7.24 10.61
C LEU A 115 2.50 -6.76 11.77
N CYS A 116 2.83 -5.49 11.77
CA CYS A 116 3.71 -4.83 12.72
C CYS A 116 2.94 -3.80 13.53
N CYS A 117 3.57 -3.23 14.54
CA CYS A 117 3.07 -2.08 15.28
C CYS A 117 3.96 -0.85 15.04
N ALA A 118 3.35 0.28 14.69
CA ALA A 118 4.01 1.57 14.67
C ALA A 118 3.69 2.31 15.98
N VAL A 119 4.72 2.90 16.60
CA VAL A 119 4.62 3.65 17.86
C VAL A 119 5.43 4.93 17.76
N SER A 120 5.01 6.00 18.47
CA SER A 120 5.82 7.21 18.60
C SER A 120 7.20 6.88 19.16
N ILE A 121 8.24 7.58 18.68
CA ILE A 121 9.62 7.46 19.24
C ILE A 121 9.66 7.77 20.73
N HIS A 122 8.63 8.41 21.30
CA HIS A 122 8.48 8.71 22.73
C HIS A 122 7.65 7.67 23.49
N HIS A 123 7.09 6.68 22.77
CA HIS A 123 6.29 5.63 23.38
C HIS A 123 7.17 4.67 24.20
N ARG A 124 6.61 4.08 25.28
CA ARG A 124 7.34 3.12 26.13
C ARG A 124 7.93 1.92 25.37
N LEU A 125 7.29 1.53 24.26
CA LEU A 125 7.72 0.41 23.42
C LEU A 125 8.76 0.80 22.37
N ALA A 126 9.03 2.08 22.15
CA ALA A 126 9.84 2.56 21.02
C ALA A 126 11.30 2.07 21.01
N SER A 127 11.83 1.68 22.18
CA SER A 127 13.20 1.17 22.29
C SER A 127 13.34 -0.33 22.01
N GLN A 128 12.24 -1.03 21.78
CA GLN A 128 12.24 -2.46 21.51
C GLN A 128 12.46 -2.73 20.01
N ASN A 129 13.25 -3.76 19.69
CA ASN A 129 13.46 -4.22 18.32
C ASN A 129 12.38 -5.21 17.86
N ARG A 130 11.63 -5.78 18.79
CA ARG A 130 10.54 -6.74 18.58
C ARG A 130 9.61 -6.70 19.78
N LEU A 131 8.32 -6.82 19.57
CA LEU A 131 7.29 -6.86 20.61
C LEU A 131 6.76 -8.28 20.74
N THR A 132 6.46 -8.67 21.97
CA THR A 132 5.55 -9.80 22.26
C THR A 132 4.11 -9.28 22.27
N VAL A 133 3.12 -10.18 22.17
CA VAL A 133 1.70 -9.76 22.27
C VAL A 133 1.41 -9.18 23.68
N GLN A 134 2.08 -9.69 24.73
CA GLN A 134 1.95 -9.19 26.10
C GLN A 134 2.45 -7.75 26.28
N ASP A 135 3.42 -7.32 25.47
CA ASP A 135 3.87 -5.92 25.50
C ASP A 135 2.77 -4.93 25.10
N LEU A 136 1.77 -5.41 24.34
CA LEU A 136 0.63 -4.61 23.90
C LEU A 136 -0.53 -4.57 24.93
N TYR A 137 -0.44 -5.32 26.03
CA TYR A 137 -1.49 -5.30 27.06
C TYR A 137 -1.60 -3.93 27.72
N GLY A 138 -2.84 -3.44 27.80
CA GLY A 138 -3.15 -2.09 28.28
C GLY A 138 -3.00 -1.00 27.21
N GLU A 139 -2.53 -1.33 25.99
CA GLU A 139 -2.41 -0.38 24.91
C GLU A 139 -3.71 -0.26 24.11
N ASN A 140 -3.86 0.91 23.47
CA ASN A 140 -4.86 1.13 22.44
C ASN A 140 -4.25 0.78 21.08
N LEU A 141 -4.73 -0.27 20.43
CA LEU A 141 -4.29 -0.68 19.10
C LEU A 141 -5.25 -0.15 18.02
N MET A 142 -4.76 0.78 17.22
CA MET A 142 -5.48 1.34 16.08
C MET A 142 -5.47 0.34 14.92
N LEU A 143 -6.66 -0.13 14.51
CA LEU A 143 -6.86 -1.05 13.39
C LEU A 143 -7.85 -0.44 12.38
N MET A 144 -7.68 -0.76 11.09
CA MET A 144 -8.73 -0.50 10.11
C MET A 144 -10.04 -1.17 10.57
N HIS A 145 -11.16 -0.53 10.26
CA HIS A 145 -12.49 -1.04 10.59
C HIS A 145 -12.72 -2.45 10.01
N ARG A 146 -13.63 -3.21 10.60
CA ARG A 146 -13.98 -4.57 10.16
C ARG A 146 -14.44 -4.58 8.69
N ASN A 147 -14.14 -5.68 8.01
CA ASN A 147 -14.39 -5.91 6.57
C ASN A 147 -13.50 -5.08 5.61
N TRP A 148 -12.45 -4.45 6.11
CA TRP A 148 -11.46 -3.83 5.23
C TRP A 148 -10.51 -4.88 4.63
N SER A 149 -10.00 -5.81 5.46
CA SER A 149 -9.17 -6.93 5.04
C SER A 149 -9.39 -8.12 5.95
N ARG A 150 -9.54 -9.33 5.37
CA ARG A 150 -9.66 -10.57 6.12
C ARG A 150 -8.49 -10.81 7.06
N TYR A 151 -7.26 -10.45 6.67
CA TYR A 151 -6.07 -10.64 7.50
C TYR A 151 -6.05 -9.73 8.73
N VAL A 152 -6.57 -8.52 8.59
CA VAL A 152 -6.75 -7.60 9.73
C VAL A 152 -7.93 -8.05 10.60
N ASP A 153 -8.97 -8.61 10.01
CA ASP A 153 -10.10 -9.19 10.74
C ASP A 153 -9.68 -10.45 11.52
N GLU A 154 -8.82 -11.30 10.96
CA GLU A 154 -8.22 -12.45 11.67
C GLU A 154 -7.40 -11.99 12.88
N LEU A 155 -6.55 -10.97 12.76
CA LEU A 155 -5.84 -10.37 13.89
C LEU A 155 -6.82 -9.81 14.94
N ARG A 156 -7.86 -9.11 14.50
CA ARG A 156 -8.90 -8.53 15.37
C ARG A 156 -9.64 -9.61 16.17
N ASP A 157 -9.97 -10.72 15.51
CA ASP A 157 -10.67 -11.84 16.15
C ASP A 157 -9.76 -12.57 17.15
N ASP A 158 -8.48 -12.71 16.85
CA ASP A 158 -7.49 -13.28 17.77
C ASP A 158 -7.33 -12.40 19.01
N ILE A 159 -7.18 -11.08 18.83
CA ILE A 159 -7.12 -10.13 19.95
C ILE A 159 -8.38 -10.23 20.82
N TRP A 160 -9.55 -10.23 20.18
CA TRP A 160 -10.82 -10.33 20.91
C TRP A 160 -10.96 -11.61 21.73
N GLN A 161 -10.50 -12.74 21.20
CA GLN A 161 -10.64 -14.05 21.85
C GLN A 161 -9.56 -14.32 22.90
N ASN A 162 -8.31 -13.90 22.65
CA ASN A 162 -7.15 -14.36 23.39
C ASN A 162 -6.40 -13.24 24.13
N HIS A 163 -6.64 -11.98 23.80
CA HIS A 163 -5.84 -10.83 24.28
C HIS A 163 -6.72 -9.63 24.64
N SER A 164 -7.73 -9.85 25.50
CA SER A 164 -8.74 -8.85 25.87
C SER A 164 -8.19 -7.60 26.58
N GLU A 165 -6.94 -7.62 27.02
CA GLU A 165 -6.24 -6.46 27.57
C GLU A 165 -5.79 -5.45 26.48
N ILE A 166 -5.84 -5.80 25.20
CA ILE A 166 -5.56 -4.89 24.10
C ILE A 166 -6.86 -4.20 23.69
N HIS A 167 -6.89 -2.86 23.71
CA HIS A 167 -8.08 -2.09 23.34
C HIS A 167 -8.02 -1.72 21.88
N ILE A 168 -8.97 -2.20 21.06
CA ILE A 168 -9.02 -1.91 19.64
C ILE A 168 -9.70 -0.54 19.40
N ILE A 169 -9.04 0.32 18.63
CA ILE A 169 -9.58 1.60 18.15
C ILE A 169 -9.71 1.55 16.63
N ASP A 170 -10.93 1.73 16.12
CA ASP A 170 -11.19 1.73 14.68
C ASP A 170 -10.82 3.05 14.01
N PHE A 171 -10.37 2.96 12.75
CA PHE A 171 -10.27 4.09 11.84
C PHE A 171 -10.65 3.65 10.41
N ASP A 172 -10.94 4.64 9.53
CA ASP A 172 -11.59 4.36 8.24
C ASP A 172 -10.64 4.27 7.05
N PHE A 173 -9.46 4.88 7.14
CA PHE A 173 -8.53 4.91 6.00
C PHE A 173 -7.09 5.19 6.42
N TYR A 174 -6.13 4.45 5.87
CA TYR A 174 -4.71 4.73 6.04
C TYR A 174 -4.30 5.98 5.26
N SER A 175 -3.93 7.02 5.98
CA SER A 175 -3.41 8.28 5.47
C SER A 175 -2.28 8.77 6.36
N VAL A 176 -1.55 9.79 5.92
CA VAL A 176 -0.54 10.45 6.77
C VAL A 176 -1.15 10.98 8.07
N ASP A 177 -2.44 11.38 8.06
CA ASP A 177 -3.12 11.88 9.25
C ASP A 177 -3.29 10.81 10.34
N ILE A 178 -3.46 9.53 9.97
CA ILE A 178 -3.51 8.43 10.94
C ILE A 178 -2.14 8.22 11.59
N PHE A 179 -1.05 8.36 10.82
CA PHE A 179 0.29 8.31 11.37
C PHE A 179 0.57 9.51 12.28
N ASN A 180 0.17 10.72 11.89
CA ASN A 180 0.23 11.91 12.75
C ASN A 180 -0.58 11.72 14.03
N ARG A 181 -1.79 11.12 13.94
CA ARG A 181 -2.60 10.82 15.12
C ARG A 181 -1.88 9.84 16.07
N CYS A 182 -1.29 8.79 15.53
CA CYS A 182 -0.51 7.83 16.31
C CYS A 182 0.69 8.49 16.99
N GLU A 183 1.41 9.38 16.26
CA GLU A 183 2.56 10.11 16.81
C GLU A 183 2.14 11.05 17.96
N ASN A 184 1.01 11.75 17.80
CA ASN A 184 0.50 12.73 18.78
C ASN A 184 -0.32 12.11 19.91
N SER A 185 -0.51 10.80 19.93
CA SER A 185 -1.18 10.05 20.99
C SER A 185 -0.22 9.01 21.61
N ASN A 186 -0.70 8.30 22.62
CA ASN A 186 0.01 7.14 23.16
C ASN A 186 -0.55 5.84 22.57
N ASP A 187 -1.24 5.91 21.42
CA ASP A 187 -1.82 4.74 20.77
C ASP A 187 -0.77 4.02 19.92
N VAL A 188 -1.01 2.74 19.68
CA VAL A 188 -0.21 1.88 18.81
C VAL A 188 -0.97 1.71 17.49
N LEU A 189 -0.31 1.87 16.35
CA LEU A 189 -0.93 1.73 15.04
C LEU A 189 -0.50 0.42 14.39
N MET A 190 -1.45 -0.41 13.95
CA MET A 190 -1.12 -1.55 13.10
C MET A 190 -0.52 -1.06 11.78
N ALA A 191 0.63 -1.60 11.41
CA ALA A 191 1.39 -1.21 10.24
C ALA A 191 1.99 -2.44 9.54
N VAL A 192 2.71 -2.22 8.46
CA VAL A 192 3.57 -3.21 7.80
C VAL A 192 4.98 -2.63 7.65
N GLN A 193 5.98 -3.48 7.51
CA GLN A 193 7.38 -3.03 7.38
C GLN A 193 7.59 -2.06 6.20
N ALA A 194 6.86 -2.22 5.12
CA ALA A 194 6.91 -1.31 3.96
C ALA A 194 6.56 0.16 4.30
N TRP A 195 5.99 0.43 5.47
CA TRP A 195 5.64 1.77 5.94
C TRP A 195 6.62 2.36 6.97
N GLU A 196 7.77 1.72 7.18
CA GLU A 196 8.79 2.18 8.14
C GLU A 196 9.21 3.64 7.93
N HIS A 197 9.21 4.13 6.69
CA HIS A 197 9.65 5.49 6.36
C HIS A 197 8.51 6.47 6.08
N VAL A 198 7.25 6.10 6.38
CA VAL A 198 6.09 6.96 6.15
C VAL A 198 6.09 8.17 7.09
N HIS A 199 6.52 7.97 8.34
CA HIS A 199 6.54 9.04 9.33
C HIS A 199 7.85 9.04 10.13
N PRO A 200 8.59 10.17 10.18
CA PRO A 200 9.93 10.20 10.76
C PRO A 200 9.98 10.03 12.29
N LEU A 201 8.86 10.23 12.98
CA LEU A 201 8.76 10.13 14.44
C LEU A 201 8.01 8.85 14.88
N LEU A 202 7.86 7.87 13.99
CA LEU A 202 7.30 6.57 14.34
C LEU A 202 8.32 5.46 14.06
N ASN A 203 8.40 4.51 14.97
CA ASN A 203 9.12 3.25 14.79
C ASN A 203 8.14 2.15 14.44
N VAL A 204 8.37 1.45 13.33
CA VAL A 204 7.62 0.24 12.95
C VAL A 204 8.34 -0.97 13.53
N ILE A 205 7.70 -1.66 14.46
CA ILE A 205 8.29 -2.74 15.24
C ILE A 205 7.55 -4.04 14.96
N PRO A 206 8.26 -5.13 14.57
CA PRO A 206 7.67 -6.46 14.40
C PRO A 206 7.06 -6.97 15.71
N VAL A 207 5.95 -7.71 15.62
CA VAL A 207 5.30 -8.36 16.76
C VAL A 207 5.41 -9.88 16.62
N GLU A 208 5.56 -10.58 17.73
CA GLU A 208 5.60 -12.06 17.79
C GLU A 208 4.19 -12.66 17.77
N TRP A 209 3.50 -12.46 16.66
CA TRP A 209 2.24 -13.12 16.30
C TRP A 209 2.32 -13.70 14.90
N ASP A 210 1.45 -14.64 14.56
CA ASP A 210 1.44 -15.29 13.25
C ASP A 210 0.40 -14.63 12.32
N HIS A 211 0.51 -13.31 12.17
CA HIS A 211 -0.37 -12.52 11.31
C HIS A 211 0.43 -11.81 10.23
N SER A 212 0.04 -12.02 8.98
CA SER A 212 0.69 -11.41 7.82
C SER A 212 -0.31 -11.10 6.72
N ILE A 213 0.03 -10.17 5.85
CA ILE A 213 -0.80 -9.73 4.71
C ILE A 213 -0.01 -9.81 3.40
N PRO A 214 -0.61 -10.20 2.27
CA PRO A 214 0.02 -10.10 0.97
C PRO A 214 0.44 -8.67 0.65
N TYR A 215 1.66 -8.52 0.17
CA TYR A 215 2.23 -7.27 -0.37
C TYR A 215 2.71 -7.51 -1.78
N GLY A 216 2.39 -6.62 -2.69
CA GLY A 216 2.78 -6.79 -4.08
C GLY A 216 2.27 -5.67 -4.98
N LEU A 217 2.02 -6.01 -6.23
CA LEU A 217 1.66 -5.07 -7.29
C LEU A 217 0.18 -5.21 -7.64
N LEU A 218 -0.55 -4.11 -7.50
CA LEU A 218 -1.92 -4.00 -7.98
C LEU A 218 -1.88 -3.47 -9.42
N HIS A 219 -2.65 -4.11 -10.31
CA HIS A 219 -2.71 -3.78 -11.72
C HIS A 219 -4.12 -4.02 -12.29
N SER A 220 -4.36 -3.62 -13.53
CA SER A 220 -5.62 -3.91 -14.23
C SER A 220 -5.87 -5.42 -14.30
N PRO A 221 -7.11 -5.92 -14.16
CA PRO A 221 -7.43 -7.32 -14.44
C PRO A 221 -7.12 -7.74 -15.88
N THR A 222 -7.07 -6.76 -16.80
CA THR A 222 -6.67 -6.93 -18.20
C THR A 222 -5.45 -6.04 -18.48
N PRO A 223 -4.25 -6.44 -18.01
CA PRO A 223 -3.05 -5.63 -18.14
C PRO A 223 -2.62 -5.55 -19.62
N SER A 224 -1.93 -4.46 -20.00
CA SER A 224 -1.31 -4.33 -21.31
C SER A 224 -0.20 -5.39 -21.49
N GLU A 225 0.21 -5.62 -22.74
CA GLU A 225 1.32 -6.53 -23.05
C GLU A 225 2.61 -6.12 -22.32
N THR A 226 2.91 -4.83 -22.27
CA THR A 226 4.07 -4.28 -21.55
C THR A 226 4.01 -4.59 -20.05
N VAL A 227 2.86 -4.42 -19.40
CA VAL A 227 2.68 -4.77 -17.97
C VAL A 227 2.78 -6.28 -17.76
N THR A 228 2.21 -7.09 -18.65
CA THR A 228 2.30 -8.55 -18.57
C THR A 228 3.76 -9.03 -18.66
N ARG A 229 4.54 -8.49 -19.59
CA ARG A 229 5.97 -8.79 -19.72
C ARG A 229 6.76 -8.38 -18.49
N PHE A 230 6.46 -7.22 -17.94
CA PHE A 230 7.07 -6.71 -16.71
C PHE A 230 6.78 -7.62 -15.51
N LEU A 231 5.54 -8.03 -15.29
CA LEU A 231 5.18 -8.97 -14.22
C LEU A 231 5.88 -10.31 -14.38
N SER A 232 5.99 -10.81 -15.62
CA SER A 232 6.74 -12.04 -15.93
C SER A 232 8.24 -11.90 -15.63
N ALA A 233 8.83 -10.74 -15.90
CA ALA A 233 10.23 -10.46 -15.58
C ALA A 233 10.46 -10.43 -14.05
N ILE A 234 9.54 -9.80 -13.29
CA ILE A 234 9.60 -9.83 -11.82
C ILE A 234 9.52 -11.26 -11.31
N GLN A 235 8.59 -12.06 -11.82
CA GLN A 235 8.45 -13.45 -11.42
C GLN A 235 9.74 -14.24 -11.65
N ALA A 236 10.40 -14.02 -12.79
CA ALA A 236 11.68 -14.66 -13.10
C ALA A 236 12.78 -14.22 -12.13
N VAL A 237 12.84 -12.93 -11.75
CA VAL A 237 13.81 -12.43 -10.75
C VAL A 237 13.57 -13.09 -9.39
N LEU A 238 12.32 -13.12 -8.91
CA LEU A 238 11.98 -13.73 -7.61
C LEU A 238 12.30 -15.24 -7.58
N HIS A 239 12.02 -15.97 -8.67
CA HIS A 239 12.38 -17.39 -8.78
C HIS A 239 13.88 -17.64 -8.79
N GLN A 240 14.70 -16.73 -9.32
CA GLN A 240 16.16 -16.83 -9.28
C GLN A 240 16.70 -16.64 -7.86
N GLU A 241 16.14 -15.70 -7.10
CA GLU A 241 16.54 -15.42 -5.72
C GLU A 241 16.12 -16.53 -4.74
N ALA A 242 15.01 -17.22 -5.02
CA ALA A 242 14.52 -18.33 -4.19
C ALA A 242 15.33 -19.62 -4.34
N LYS A 243 16.26 -19.72 -5.31
CA LYS A 243 17.11 -20.90 -5.47
C LYS A 243 18.25 -20.89 -4.45
N PRO A 244 18.44 -21.95 -3.63
CA PRO A 244 19.58 -22.05 -2.70
C PRO A 244 20.88 -22.07 -3.50
N GLY A 245 21.75 -21.05 -3.31
CA GLY A 245 23.05 -20.91 -3.95
C GLY A 245 23.29 -19.57 -4.68
N TYR A 246 22.35 -18.66 -4.69
CA TYR A 246 22.59 -17.31 -5.21
C TYR A 246 23.31 -16.47 -4.14
N ASN A 247 24.60 -16.21 -4.39
CA ASN A 247 25.37 -15.23 -3.63
C ASN A 247 25.37 -13.94 -4.48
N PRO A 248 24.86 -12.79 -3.97
CA PRO A 248 24.74 -11.53 -4.73
C PRO A 248 26.09 -10.88 -5.05
#